data_ee9ffef99aa069eff416d7dd38208bb3
#
_entry.id   ee9ffef99aa069eff416d7dd38208bb3
#
_cell.length_a   1.000
_cell.length_b   1.000
_cell.length_c   1.000
_cell.angle_alpha   90.00
_cell.angle_beta   90.00
_cell.angle_gamma   90.00
#
_symmetry.space_group_name_H-M   'P 1'
#
loop_
_entity.id
_entity.type
_entity.pdbx_description
1 polymer ?
#
loop_
_entity_poly.entity_id
_entity_poly.type
_entity_poly.pdbx_seq_one_letter_code
_entity_poly.pdbx_strand_id
1 'polypeptide(L)'
;MIAAEHARLIQVFVRRGLIPDGGPTYLLPRNVGLQKAKELVFFGDDLPAAEAERIGLVNKVVPGADLETTAREWAERLAQGPTKTIGYAKRLLNRSLDVDRATLFEEEAMMVELVTGTADSAEGVASFRERRPTEFKGY
;
A
#
# COMPACT_ATOMS: atom_id res chain seq x y z
N MET A 1 -5.37 -1.37 -0.76
CA MET A 1 -6.81 -1.03 -0.87
C MET A 1 -7.58 -2.27 -1.28
N ILE A 2 -8.74 -2.54 -0.65
CA ILE A 2 -9.66 -3.62 -1.03
C ILE A 2 -10.97 -2.94 -1.45
N ALA A 3 -11.63 -3.42 -2.49
CA ALA A 3 -12.88 -2.87 -2.97
C ALA A 3 -13.94 -3.95 -3.15
N ALA A 4 -15.21 -3.59 -2.95
CA ALA A 4 -16.33 -4.43 -3.35
C ALA A 4 -16.47 -4.46 -4.87
N GLU A 5 -16.90 -5.58 -5.44
CA GLU A 5 -17.05 -5.77 -6.88
C GLU A 5 -17.94 -4.73 -7.59
N HIS A 6 -18.92 -4.21 -6.86
CA HIS A 6 -19.85 -3.17 -7.36
C HIS A 6 -19.33 -1.74 -7.16
N ALA A 7 -18.18 -1.55 -6.52
CA ALA A 7 -17.63 -0.22 -6.25
C ALA A 7 -17.12 0.44 -7.54
N ARG A 8 -17.17 1.76 -7.55
CA ARG A 8 -16.66 2.61 -8.62
C ARG A 8 -15.80 3.70 -8.04
N LEU A 9 -14.68 3.97 -8.68
CA LEU A 9 -13.78 5.06 -8.33
C LEU A 9 -13.90 6.15 -9.39
N ILE A 10 -14.00 7.41 -8.99
CA ILE A 10 -14.26 8.50 -9.93
C ILE A 10 -13.42 9.71 -9.55
N GLN A 11 -12.73 10.30 -10.51
CA GLN A 11 -12.12 11.64 -10.40
C GLN A 11 -13.09 12.71 -10.91
N VAL A 12 -14.19 12.90 -10.17
CA VAL A 12 -15.36 13.69 -10.60
C VAL A 12 -15.11 15.19 -10.79
N PHE A 13 -13.99 15.72 -10.32
CA PHE A 13 -13.68 17.15 -10.21
C PHE A 13 -13.84 17.90 -11.54
N VAL A 14 -13.33 17.35 -12.63
CA VAL A 14 -13.40 17.96 -13.97
C VAL A 14 -14.84 18.20 -14.41
N ARG A 15 -15.78 17.35 -14.00
CA ARG A 15 -17.23 17.50 -14.30
C ARG A 15 -17.85 18.74 -13.62
N ARG A 16 -17.10 19.39 -12.72
CA ARG A 16 -17.48 20.62 -12.02
C ARG A 16 -16.54 21.78 -12.32
N GLY A 17 -15.63 21.64 -13.32
CA GLY A 17 -14.62 22.63 -13.62
C GLY A 17 -13.57 22.82 -12.52
N LEU A 18 -13.38 21.80 -11.67
CA LEU A 18 -12.46 21.83 -10.54
C LEU A 18 -11.21 20.99 -10.83
N ILE A 19 -10.10 21.37 -10.21
CA ILE A 19 -8.89 20.55 -10.15
C ILE A 19 -9.05 19.54 -9.01
N PRO A 20 -8.62 18.27 -9.18
CA PRO A 20 -8.60 17.29 -8.09
C PRO A 20 -7.82 17.81 -6.89
N ASP A 21 -8.40 17.73 -5.69
CA ASP A 21 -7.79 18.06 -4.41
C ASP A 21 -7.53 16.81 -3.55
N GLY A 22 -6.84 16.93 -2.42
CA GLY A 22 -6.50 15.81 -1.57
C GLY A 22 -5.38 14.89 -2.09
N GLY A 23 -4.65 15.32 -3.14
CA GLY A 23 -3.43 14.67 -3.61
C GLY A 23 -3.54 13.72 -4.80
N PRO A 24 -4.68 13.57 -5.53
CA PRO A 24 -4.73 12.63 -6.67
C PRO A 24 -3.75 13.00 -7.78
N THR A 25 -3.47 14.27 -8.01
CA THR A 25 -2.50 14.72 -9.03
C THR A 25 -1.06 14.27 -8.75
N TYR A 26 -0.76 13.99 -7.48
CA TYR A 26 0.53 13.43 -7.05
C TYR A 26 0.50 11.90 -6.97
N LEU A 27 -0.54 11.33 -6.37
CA LEU A 27 -0.62 9.89 -6.07
C LEU A 27 -1.01 9.03 -7.28
N LEU A 28 -1.99 9.47 -8.10
CA LEU A 28 -2.46 8.68 -9.23
C LEU A 28 -1.35 8.34 -10.25
N PRO A 29 -0.56 9.31 -10.76
CA PRO A 29 0.48 8.97 -11.72
C PRO A 29 1.55 8.03 -11.16
N ARG A 30 1.75 8.02 -9.86
CA ARG A 30 2.67 7.09 -9.18
C ARG A 30 2.09 5.67 -9.05
N ASN A 31 0.78 5.56 -8.95
CA ASN A 31 0.10 4.26 -8.81
C ASN A 31 -0.19 3.61 -10.17
N VAL A 32 -0.67 4.39 -11.15
CA VAL A 32 -1.20 3.84 -12.42
C VAL A 32 -0.47 4.35 -13.67
N GLY A 33 0.57 5.14 -13.48
CA GLY A 33 1.30 5.80 -14.56
C GLY A 33 0.61 7.08 -15.06
N LEU A 34 1.41 7.98 -15.67
CA LEU A 34 0.96 9.32 -16.03
C LEU A 34 -0.20 9.34 -17.04
N GLN A 35 -0.19 8.45 -18.04
CA GLN A 35 -1.21 8.44 -19.09
C GLN A 35 -2.57 8.00 -18.55
N LYS A 36 -2.60 6.92 -17.74
CA LYS A 36 -3.86 6.46 -17.12
C LYS A 36 -4.37 7.49 -16.10
N ALA A 37 -3.49 8.13 -15.34
CA ALA A 37 -3.87 9.21 -14.43
C ALA A 37 -4.53 10.38 -15.16
N LYS A 38 -3.99 10.80 -16.33
CA LYS A 38 -4.60 11.83 -17.18
C LYS A 38 -5.98 11.43 -17.69
N GLU A 39 -6.13 10.20 -18.17
CA GLU A 39 -7.42 9.66 -18.61
C GLU A 39 -8.47 9.77 -17.50
N LEU A 40 -8.14 9.24 -16.31
CA LEU A 40 -9.05 9.25 -15.17
C LEU A 40 -9.43 10.67 -14.72
N VAL A 41 -8.47 11.59 -14.70
CA VAL A 41 -8.70 12.98 -14.25
C VAL A 41 -9.40 13.81 -15.33
N PHE A 42 -9.03 13.68 -16.61
CA PHE A 42 -9.55 14.53 -17.67
C PHE A 42 -10.97 14.19 -18.09
N PHE A 43 -11.31 12.91 -18.09
CA PHE A 43 -12.67 12.48 -18.43
C PHE A 43 -13.57 12.37 -17.18
N GLY A 44 -13.00 12.04 -16.02
CA GLY A 44 -13.74 11.87 -14.79
C GLY A 44 -14.77 10.74 -14.86
N ASP A 45 -14.53 9.74 -15.71
CA ASP A 45 -15.44 8.61 -15.90
C ASP A 45 -15.35 7.63 -14.73
N ASP A 46 -16.42 6.85 -14.59
CA ASP A 46 -16.50 5.79 -13.60
C ASP A 46 -15.47 4.70 -13.91
N LEU A 47 -14.58 4.43 -12.97
CA LEU A 47 -13.65 3.31 -13.02
C LEU A 47 -14.23 2.14 -12.21
N PRO A 48 -14.68 1.05 -12.85
CA PRO A 48 -15.15 -0.14 -12.13
C PRO A 48 -14.04 -0.76 -11.27
N ALA A 49 -14.42 -1.38 -10.14
CA ALA A 49 -13.47 -2.00 -9.21
C ALA A 49 -12.54 -3.02 -9.90
N ALA A 50 -13.07 -3.86 -10.79
CA ALA A 50 -12.29 -4.86 -11.53
C ALA A 50 -11.21 -4.21 -12.41
N GLU A 51 -11.52 -3.10 -13.07
CA GLU A 51 -10.54 -2.35 -13.87
C GLU A 51 -9.52 -1.64 -12.96
N ALA A 52 -9.96 -1.11 -11.82
CA ALA A 52 -9.08 -0.51 -10.81
C ALA A 52 -8.07 -1.53 -10.25
N GLU A 53 -8.48 -2.79 -10.06
CA GLU A 53 -7.58 -3.88 -9.70
C GLU A 53 -6.59 -4.19 -10.84
N ARG A 54 -7.09 -4.32 -12.07
CA ARG A 54 -6.25 -4.62 -13.24
C ARG A 54 -5.13 -3.61 -13.47
N ILE A 55 -5.38 -2.33 -13.19
CA ILE A 55 -4.38 -1.26 -13.33
C ILE A 55 -3.55 -1.01 -12.05
N GLY A 56 -3.74 -1.81 -11.00
CA GLY A 56 -2.97 -1.71 -9.75
C GLY A 56 -3.39 -0.60 -8.80
N LEU A 57 -4.52 0.08 -9.04
CA LEU A 57 -5.05 1.09 -8.12
C LEU A 57 -5.72 0.46 -6.90
N VAL A 58 -6.31 -0.72 -7.04
CA VAL A 58 -6.88 -1.55 -5.99
C VAL A 58 -6.09 -2.85 -5.90
N ASN A 59 -5.80 -3.32 -4.68
CA ASN A 59 -5.01 -4.54 -4.46
C ASN A 59 -5.84 -5.81 -4.58
N LYS A 60 -7.15 -5.74 -4.29
CA LYS A 60 -8.06 -6.88 -4.33
C LYS A 60 -9.50 -6.43 -4.47
N VAL A 61 -10.23 -7.09 -5.36
CA VAL A 61 -11.70 -6.97 -5.48
C VAL A 61 -12.36 -8.22 -4.92
N VAL A 62 -13.44 -8.04 -4.17
CA VAL A 62 -14.20 -9.13 -3.52
C VAL A 62 -15.71 -8.90 -3.66
N PRO A 63 -16.54 -9.94 -3.53
CA PRO A 63 -17.98 -9.77 -3.37
C PRO A 63 -18.30 -8.78 -2.23
N GLY A 64 -19.33 -7.97 -2.40
CA GLY A 64 -19.67 -6.94 -1.43
C GLY A 64 -19.88 -7.49 -0.01
N ALA A 65 -20.44 -8.68 0.12
CA ALA A 65 -20.66 -9.36 1.41
C ALA A 65 -19.33 -9.75 2.11
N ASP A 66 -18.25 -9.93 1.37
CA ASP A 66 -16.95 -10.39 1.89
C ASP A 66 -15.98 -9.24 2.21
N LEU A 67 -16.37 -8.00 1.91
CA LEU A 67 -15.47 -6.85 2.03
C LEU A 67 -14.95 -6.65 3.46
N GLU A 68 -15.85 -6.65 4.43
CA GLU A 68 -15.48 -6.44 5.84
C GLU A 68 -14.62 -7.60 6.37
N THR A 69 -15.02 -8.83 6.07
CA THR A 69 -14.28 -10.03 6.49
C THR A 69 -12.86 -10.03 5.91
N THR A 70 -12.73 -9.80 4.60
CA THR A 70 -11.42 -9.75 3.94
C THR A 70 -10.56 -8.60 4.46
N ALA A 71 -11.15 -7.42 4.70
CA ALA A 71 -10.42 -6.29 5.25
C ALA A 71 -9.90 -6.59 6.67
N ARG A 72 -10.72 -7.25 7.50
CA ARG A 72 -10.34 -7.68 8.85
C ARG A 72 -9.23 -8.73 8.82
N GLU A 73 -9.33 -9.73 7.98
CA GLU A 73 -8.29 -10.76 7.80
C GLU A 73 -6.93 -10.13 7.42
N TRP A 74 -6.95 -9.16 6.49
CA TRP A 74 -5.71 -8.47 6.10
C TRP A 74 -5.15 -7.62 7.24
N ALA A 75 -6.01 -6.93 7.99
CA ALA A 75 -5.60 -6.14 9.14
C ALA A 75 -5.00 -7.02 10.26
N GLU A 76 -5.64 -8.14 10.58
CA GLU A 76 -5.17 -9.11 11.56
C GLU A 76 -3.84 -9.73 11.15
N ARG A 77 -3.69 -10.12 9.88
CA ARG A 77 -2.42 -10.62 9.35
C ARG A 77 -1.29 -9.59 9.48
N LEU A 78 -1.57 -8.31 9.24
CA LEU A 78 -0.58 -7.25 9.45
C LEU A 78 -0.27 -7.03 10.92
N ALA A 79 -1.29 -7.09 11.79
CA ALA A 79 -1.14 -6.91 13.24
C ALA A 79 -0.36 -8.05 13.89
N GLN A 80 -0.45 -9.28 13.36
CA GLN A 80 0.32 -10.43 13.79
C GLN A 80 1.75 -10.47 13.22
N GLY A 81 2.06 -9.57 12.29
CA GLY A 81 3.39 -9.43 11.70
C GLY A 81 4.34 -8.59 12.56
N PRO A 82 5.58 -8.40 12.11
CA PRO A 82 6.58 -7.56 12.77
C PRO A 82 6.23 -6.08 12.54
N THR A 83 5.29 -5.55 13.31
CA THR A 83 4.65 -4.24 13.06
C THR A 83 5.62 -3.06 13.00
N LYS A 84 6.71 -3.12 13.79
CA LYS A 84 7.79 -2.14 13.74
C LYS A 84 8.50 -2.14 12.38
N THR A 85 8.86 -3.33 11.88
CA THR A 85 9.48 -3.52 10.56
C THR A 85 8.55 -3.06 9.44
N ILE A 86 7.26 -3.42 9.51
CA ILE A 86 6.23 -2.99 8.56
C ILE A 86 6.13 -1.45 8.55
N GLY A 87 6.17 -0.82 9.73
CA GLY A 87 6.12 0.63 9.88
C GLY A 87 7.32 1.33 9.22
N TYR A 88 8.54 0.83 9.39
CA TYR A 88 9.73 1.36 8.74
C TYR A 88 9.72 1.11 7.22
N ALA A 89 9.34 -0.09 6.77
CA ALA A 89 9.17 -0.39 5.35
C ALA A 89 8.15 0.55 4.69
N LYS A 90 7.01 0.80 5.34
CA LYS A 90 6.01 1.77 4.87
C LYS A 90 6.60 3.18 4.73
N ARG A 91 7.41 3.63 5.69
CA ARG A 91 8.08 4.93 5.62
C ARG A 91 9.00 5.03 4.41
N LEU A 92 9.85 4.03 4.19
CA LEU A 92 10.79 3.99 3.05
C LEU A 92 10.02 3.95 1.71
N LEU A 93 9.02 3.09 1.59
CA LEU A 93 8.19 2.97 0.39
C LEU A 93 7.48 4.30 0.06
N ASN A 94 6.94 4.99 1.05
CA ASN A 94 6.29 6.28 0.83
C ASN A 94 7.28 7.36 0.34
N ARG A 95 8.55 7.27 0.73
CA ARG A 95 9.60 8.22 0.30
C ARG A 95 10.27 7.83 -1.03
N SER A 96 10.14 6.58 -1.47
CA SER A 96 10.93 6.02 -2.58
C SER A 96 10.79 6.77 -3.91
N LEU A 97 9.69 7.48 -4.12
CA LEU A 97 9.44 8.26 -5.33
C LEU A 97 9.71 9.77 -5.17
N ASP A 98 10.19 10.21 -4.01
CA ASP A 98 10.39 11.62 -3.67
C ASP A 98 11.86 11.98 -3.42
N VAL A 99 12.72 10.98 -3.28
CA VAL A 99 14.15 11.17 -3.04
C VAL A 99 14.97 10.42 -4.09
N ASP A 100 16.23 10.80 -4.22
CA ASP A 100 17.15 10.07 -5.07
C ASP A 100 17.55 8.71 -4.45
N ARG A 101 18.08 7.83 -5.31
CA ARG A 101 18.46 6.47 -4.91
C ARG A 101 19.48 6.42 -3.78
N ALA A 102 20.47 7.32 -3.79
CA ALA A 102 21.54 7.30 -2.79
C ALA A 102 20.98 7.64 -1.42
N THR A 103 20.18 8.70 -1.34
CA THR A 103 19.47 9.09 -0.11
C THR A 103 18.59 7.96 0.41
N LEU A 104 17.81 7.30 -0.48
CA LEU A 104 16.95 6.20 -0.05
C LEU A 104 17.74 5.00 0.49
N PHE A 105 18.85 4.65 -0.13
CA PHE A 105 19.71 3.53 0.31
C PHE A 105 20.37 3.82 1.66
N GLU A 106 20.74 5.06 1.94
CA GLU A 106 21.24 5.47 3.26
C GLU A 106 20.15 5.35 4.32
N GLU A 107 18.94 5.84 4.04
CA GLU A 107 17.79 5.69 4.94
C GLU A 107 17.43 4.21 5.17
N GLU A 108 17.49 3.39 4.12
CA GLU A 108 17.25 1.94 4.21
C GLU A 108 18.27 1.28 5.15
N ALA A 109 19.56 1.58 4.99
CA ALA A 109 20.62 1.06 5.87
C ALA A 109 20.38 1.44 7.34
N MET A 110 19.97 2.69 7.61
CA MET A 110 19.61 3.14 8.97
C MET A 110 18.42 2.36 9.54
N MET A 111 17.38 2.11 8.71
CA MET A 111 16.21 1.36 9.15
C MET A 111 16.53 -0.11 9.39
N VAL A 112 17.40 -0.71 8.57
CA VAL A 112 17.90 -2.09 8.78
C VAL A 112 18.62 -2.19 10.13
N GLU A 113 19.49 -1.24 10.47
CA GLU A 113 20.17 -1.21 11.76
C GLU A 113 19.17 -1.13 12.93
N LEU A 114 18.17 -0.25 12.83
CA LEU A 114 17.13 -0.12 13.85
C LEU A 114 16.28 -1.39 14.02
N VAL A 115 15.99 -2.11 12.93
CA VAL A 115 15.18 -3.32 12.95
C VAL A 115 15.98 -4.50 13.49
N THR A 116 17.26 -4.61 13.15
CA THR A 116 18.13 -5.73 13.57
C THR A 116 18.21 -5.89 15.10
N GLY A 117 18.07 -4.79 15.84
CA GLY A 117 18.04 -4.79 17.30
C GLY A 117 16.69 -5.17 17.93
N THR A 118 15.65 -5.49 17.13
CA THR A 118 14.32 -5.82 17.67
C THR A 118 14.17 -7.28 18.05
N ALA A 119 13.27 -7.56 19.00
CA ALA A 119 12.91 -8.93 19.37
C ALA A 119 12.33 -9.71 18.17
N ASP A 120 11.53 -9.05 17.33
CA ASP A 120 10.93 -9.63 16.15
C ASP A 120 11.98 -10.02 15.09
N SER A 121 13.06 -9.24 14.94
CA SER A 121 14.17 -9.61 14.06
C SER A 121 14.88 -10.89 14.55
N ALA A 122 15.16 -10.96 15.84
CA ALA A 122 15.76 -12.16 16.45
C ALA A 122 14.86 -13.39 16.28
N GLU A 123 13.56 -13.25 16.54
CA GLU A 123 12.55 -14.31 16.37
C GLU A 123 12.44 -14.75 14.91
N GLY A 124 12.41 -13.80 13.96
CA GLY A 124 12.34 -14.13 12.54
C GLY A 124 13.53 -14.96 12.06
N VAL A 125 14.74 -14.66 12.54
CA VAL A 125 15.94 -15.46 12.23
C VAL A 125 15.91 -16.82 12.92
N ALA A 126 15.52 -16.87 14.18
CA ALA A 126 15.45 -18.12 14.96
C ALA A 126 14.42 -19.10 14.36
N SER A 127 13.19 -18.64 14.15
CA SER A 127 12.11 -19.46 13.60
C SER A 127 12.45 -20.00 12.20
N PHE A 128 13.12 -19.20 11.36
CA PHE A 128 13.58 -19.64 10.04
C PHE A 128 14.60 -20.77 10.13
N ARG A 129 15.59 -20.67 11.04
CA ARG A 129 16.61 -21.71 11.25
C ARG A 129 16.01 -23.00 11.82
N GLU A 130 15.05 -22.85 12.72
CA GLU A 130 14.36 -23.97 13.40
C GLU A 130 13.21 -24.56 12.59
N ARG A 131 12.86 -23.95 11.45
CA ARG A 131 11.76 -24.35 10.56
C ARG A 131 10.41 -24.46 11.29
N ARG A 132 10.14 -23.51 12.19
CA ARG A 132 8.89 -23.40 12.94
C ARG A 132 8.11 -22.14 12.56
N PRO A 133 6.83 -22.06 12.87
CA PRO A 133 6.06 -20.81 12.76
C PRO A 133 6.72 -19.68 13.54
N THR A 134 6.63 -18.47 12.99
CA THR A 134 7.18 -17.26 13.61
C THR A 134 6.13 -16.61 14.52
N GLU A 135 6.53 -16.17 15.70
CA GLU A 135 5.66 -15.50 16.68
C GLU A 135 6.16 -14.08 16.94
N PHE A 136 5.71 -13.13 16.11
CA PHE A 136 6.07 -11.72 16.28
C PHE A 136 5.28 -11.08 17.42
N LYS A 137 5.92 -10.09 18.06
CA LYS A 137 5.36 -9.32 19.19
C LYS A 137 5.21 -7.83 18.89
N GLY A 138 5.71 -7.37 17.74
CA GLY A 138 5.63 -5.99 17.29
C GLY A 138 6.71 -5.06 17.86
N TYR A 139 7.77 -5.57 18.48
CA TYR A 139 8.85 -4.74 19.06
C TYR A 139 10.23 -5.37 18.99
#